data_0eb2507b1beae0b23918cd9900992ac1
#
_entry.id   0eb2507b1beae0b23918cd9900992ac1
#
_cell.length_a   1.000
_cell.length_b   1.000
_cell.length_c   1.000
_cell.angle_alpha   90.00
_cell.angle_beta   90.00
_cell.angle_gamma   90.00
#
_symmetry.space_group_name_H-M   'P 1'
#
loop_
_entity.id
_entity.type
_entity.pdbx_description
1 polymer ?
#
loop_
_entity_poly.entity_id
_entity_poly.type
_entity_poly.pdbx_seq_one_letter_code
_entity_poly.pdbx_strand_id
1 'polypeptide(L)'
;MGWRPTATIESLRHRARIYRRIRAFFEAREFLEVDTPLLSGTTNTDAQIASMRAHNQGQELYLQTSPEFAMKRLLAAGSGSIYQICHAFREAEKGRRHQPEFTLLEWYRIGYDYHALMDQMENLIDLLSERTNSFQRRSYRNILIEHTDVDINSIQLPALRTRTRELVPGTDTSKLDFDQCLDLLISLVVSPGLQGYVFVYDYPVSQAALARVSAINPMVAERFELFYNDLELANGFSELIDAKQQRRRFELDNSQRQAKGLPQYPVDEQLLAALESGMPECAGVALGLDRLLMVLQGLDCIDQTLSFPH
;
A
#
# COMPACT_ATOMS: atom_id res chain seq x y z
N MET A 1 -1.73 34.53 -5.10
CA MET A 1 -1.63 33.10 -5.45
C MET A 1 -1.67 32.96 -6.97
N GLY A 2 -0.73 32.21 -7.58
CA GLY A 2 -0.71 32.04 -9.03
C GLY A 2 -1.78 31.08 -9.49
N TRP A 3 -2.42 31.35 -10.64
CA TRP A 3 -3.36 30.43 -11.30
C TRP A 3 -2.67 29.32 -12.09
N ARG A 4 -1.33 29.38 -12.17
CA ARG A 4 -0.52 28.46 -12.95
C ARG A 4 -0.36 27.11 -12.23
N PRO A 5 -0.28 25.98 -12.98
CA PRO A 5 0.01 24.69 -12.39
C PRO A 5 1.43 24.64 -11.79
N THR A 6 1.61 23.82 -10.79
CA THR A 6 2.93 23.53 -10.18
C THR A 6 3.75 22.62 -11.09
N ALA A 7 3.13 21.55 -11.60
CA ALA A 7 3.78 20.70 -12.59
C ALA A 7 4.00 21.46 -13.92
N THR A 8 5.11 21.23 -14.56
CA THR A 8 5.35 21.74 -15.91
C THR A 8 4.42 21.06 -16.94
N ILE A 9 4.13 21.74 -18.04
CA ILE A 9 3.33 21.15 -19.13
C ILE A 9 4.03 19.90 -19.69
N GLU A 10 5.35 19.84 -19.68
CA GLU A 10 6.11 18.64 -20.09
C GLU A 10 5.87 17.47 -19.12
N SER A 11 5.93 17.71 -17.80
CA SER A 11 5.60 16.70 -16.79
C SER A 11 4.17 16.18 -16.95
N LEU A 12 3.20 17.06 -17.22
CA LEU A 12 1.81 16.65 -17.48
C LEU A 12 1.67 15.82 -18.76
N ARG A 13 2.41 16.16 -19.83
CA ARG A 13 2.47 15.35 -21.05
C ARG A 13 3.10 13.98 -20.79
N HIS A 14 4.16 13.93 -19.96
CA HIS A 14 4.78 12.67 -19.56
C HIS A 14 3.78 11.80 -18.78
N ARG A 15 3.09 12.35 -17.77
CA ARG A 15 2.01 11.67 -17.05
C ARG A 15 0.97 11.07 -18.02
N ALA A 16 0.51 11.84 -18.99
CA ALA A 16 -0.45 11.37 -19.99
C ALA A 16 0.10 10.22 -20.85
N ARG A 17 1.40 10.21 -21.20
CA ARG A 17 2.06 9.10 -21.90
C ARG A 17 2.12 7.85 -21.03
N ILE A 18 2.50 7.98 -19.76
CA ILE A 18 2.55 6.88 -18.79
C ILE A 18 1.18 6.23 -18.65
N TYR A 19 0.10 7.00 -18.51
CA TYR A 19 -1.27 6.45 -18.40
C TYR A 19 -1.67 5.63 -19.64
N ARG A 20 -1.34 6.10 -20.85
CA ARG A 20 -1.60 5.34 -22.08
C ARG A 20 -0.82 4.02 -22.11
N ARG A 21 0.44 4.03 -21.66
CA ARG A 21 1.27 2.82 -21.61
C ARG A 21 0.77 1.82 -20.57
N ILE A 22 0.32 2.30 -19.42
CA ILE A 22 -0.30 1.46 -18.39
C ILE A 22 -1.54 0.77 -18.98
N ARG A 23 -2.45 1.51 -19.63
CA ARG A 23 -3.64 0.92 -20.27
C ARG A 23 -3.28 -0.12 -21.31
N ALA A 24 -2.35 0.17 -22.18
CA ALA A 24 -1.88 -0.79 -23.19
C ALA A 24 -1.24 -2.04 -22.56
N PHE A 25 -0.50 -1.89 -21.44
CA PHE A 25 0.10 -3.02 -20.73
C PHE A 25 -0.95 -3.98 -20.15
N PHE A 26 -2.02 -3.45 -19.56
CA PHE A 26 -3.08 -4.25 -18.98
C PHE A 26 -4.05 -4.80 -20.04
N GLU A 27 -4.37 -4.03 -21.07
CA GLU A 27 -5.18 -4.49 -22.22
C GLU A 27 -4.54 -5.70 -22.91
N ALA A 28 -3.24 -5.65 -23.19
CA ALA A 28 -2.49 -6.76 -23.79
C ALA A 28 -2.42 -8.03 -22.90
N ARG A 29 -2.85 -7.94 -21.64
CA ARG A 29 -2.89 -9.04 -20.66
C ARG A 29 -4.32 -9.41 -20.24
N GLU A 30 -5.30 -8.92 -20.98
CA GLU A 30 -6.72 -9.22 -20.80
C GLU A 30 -7.28 -8.81 -19.41
N PHE A 31 -6.78 -7.69 -18.87
CA PHE A 31 -7.36 -7.07 -17.68
C PHE A 31 -8.53 -6.17 -18.08
N LEU A 32 -9.57 -6.18 -17.27
CA LEU A 32 -10.67 -5.22 -17.35
C LEU A 32 -10.30 -3.94 -16.59
N GLU A 33 -10.33 -2.79 -17.27
CA GLU A 33 -10.29 -1.49 -16.56
C GLU A 33 -11.64 -1.27 -15.88
N VAL A 34 -11.62 -1.02 -14.57
CA VAL A 34 -12.83 -0.78 -13.79
C VAL A 34 -12.83 0.61 -13.20
N ASP A 35 -14.02 1.09 -12.83
CA ASP A 35 -14.24 2.35 -12.13
C ASP A 35 -15.14 2.08 -10.91
N THR A 36 -14.69 2.48 -9.72
CA THR A 36 -15.40 2.26 -8.47
C THR A 36 -15.69 3.59 -7.76
N PRO A 37 -16.76 3.68 -6.95
CA PRO A 37 -17.09 4.91 -6.25
C PRO A 37 -15.96 5.40 -5.34
N LEU A 38 -15.68 6.69 -5.36
CA LEU A 38 -14.73 7.36 -4.45
C LEU A 38 -15.31 7.55 -3.05
N LEU A 39 -16.65 7.55 -2.91
CA LEU A 39 -17.37 7.70 -1.64
C LEU A 39 -18.00 6.38 -1.23
N SER A 40 -17.84 6.01 0.03
CA SER A 40 -18.43 4.80 0.61
C SER A 40 -18.99 5.08 2.01
N GLY A 41 -19.95 4.27 2.46
CA GLY A 41 -20.41 4.24 3.86
C GLY A 41 -19.44 3.56 4.82
N THR A 42 -18.40 2.92 4.29
CA THR A 42 -17.37 2.19 5.02
C THR A 42 -15.98 2.59 4.54
N THR A 43 -14.94 2.30 5.31
CA THR A 43 -13.56 2.57 4.93
C THR A 43 -12.61 1.57 5.57
N ASN A 44 -11.31 1.63 5.22
CA ASN A 44 -10.27 0.80 5.83
C ASN A 44 -10.20 1.04 7.34
N THR A 45 -10.19 -0.04 8.12
CA THR A 45 -10.16 -0.01 9.59
C THR A 45 -8.75 0.15 10.18
N ASP A 46 -7.71 0.04 9.37
CA ASP A 46 -6.31 0.16 9.81
C ASP A 46 -6.11 1.43 10.65
N ALA A 47 -5.54 1.25 11.85
CA ALA A 47 -5.32 2.34 12.80
C ALA A 47 -4.23 3.35 12.36
N GLN A 48 -3.45 3.02 11.35
CA GLN A 48 -2.42 3.90 10.78
C GLN A 48 -2.96 4.75 9.61
N ILE A 49 -4.15 4.40 9.07
CA ILE A 49 -4.75 5.09 7.93
C ILE A 49 -5.96 5.90 8.41
N ALA A 50 -5.95 7.20 8.18
CA ALA A 50 -7.07 8.09 8.48
C ALA A 50 -7.81 8.46 7.20
N SER A 51 -9.13 8.19 7.17
CA SER A 51 -9.99 8.51 6.02
C SER A 51 -10.63 9.87 6.16
N MET A 52 -10.63 10.64 5.08
CA MET A 52 -11.37 11.89 5.00
C MET A 52 -12.88 11.62 5.02
N ARG A 53 -13.61 12.44 5.75
CA ARG A 53 -15.07 12.34 5.91
C ARG A 53 -15.79 13.30 4.99
N ALA A 54 -16.92 12.86 4.47
CA ALA A 54 -17.88 13.67 3.75
C ALA A 54 -19.27 13.49 4.36
N HIS A 55 -20.13 14.49 4.22
CA HIS A 55 -21.50 14.43 4.70
C HIS A 55 -22.47 14.70 3.55
N ASN A 56 -23.46 13.83 3.41
CA ASN A 56 -24.51 13.98 2.43
C ASN A 56 -25.87 13.69 3.07
N GLN A 57 -26.77 14.67 3.14
CA GLN A 57 -28.14 14.56 3.67
C GLN A 57 -28.20 13.89 5.06
N GLY A 58 -27.24 14.21 5.94
CA GLY A 58 -27.15 13.63 7.29
C GLY A 58 -26.47 12.26 7.37
N GLN A 59 -26.06 11.68 6.26
CA GLN A 59 -25.27 10.46 6.20
C GLN A 59 -23.78 10.80 6.21
N GLU A 60 -23.01 10.15 7.09
CA GLU A 60 -21.54 10.18 7.06
C GLU A 60 -21.04 9.21 5.97
N LEU A 61 -20.13 9.69 5.14
CA LEU A 61 -19.46 8.96 4.09
C LEU A 61 -17.95 9.16 4.24
N TYR A 62 -17.17 8.28 3.63
CA TYR A 62 -15.72 8.31 3.63
C TYR A 62 -15.20 8.38 2.19
N LEU A 63 -14.22 9.24 1.95
CA LEU A 63 -13.42 9.18 0.74
C LEU A 63 -12.49 7.96 0.82
N GLN A 64 -12.41 7.20 -0.26
CA GLN A 64 -11.61 5.97 -0.29
C GLN A 64 -10.12 6.25 -0.05
N THR A 65 -9.48 5.41 0.75
CA THR A 65 -8.02 5.37 0.93
C THR A 65 -7.33 4.48 -0.11
N SER A 66 -8.10 3.62 -0.77
CA SER A 66 -7.81 2.72 -1.88
C SER A 66 -9.14 2.17 -2.41
N PRO A 67 -9.26 1.74 -3.66
CA PRO A 67 -10.46 1.09 -4.21
C PRO A 67 -10.60 -0.38 -3.82
N GLU A 68 -9.75 -0.93 -2.97
CA GLU A 68 -9.57 -2.35 -2.64
C GLU A 68 -10.90 -3.06 -2.34
N PHE A 69 -11.72 -2.52 -1.43
CA PHE A 69 -12.95 -3.18 -0.99
C PHE A 69 -13.96 -3.34 -2.13
N ALA A 70 -14.09 -2.32 -2.97
CA ALA A 70 -14.98 -2.36 -4.12
C ALA A 70 -14.43 -3.29 -5.23
N MET A 71 -13.12 -3.26 -5.48
CA MET A 71 -12.48 -4.12 -6.47
C MET A 71 -12.53 -5.60 -6.07
N LYS A 72 -12.33 -5.95 -4.81
CA LYS A 72 -12.52 -7.32 -4.30
C LYS A 72 -13.95 -7.84 -4.47
N ARG A 73 -14.94 -6.97 -4.33
CA ARG A 73 -16.34 -7.33 -4.61
C ARG A 73 -16.59 -7.61 -6.10
N LEU A 74 -15.91 -6.89 -7.00
CA LEU A 74 -15.95 -7.19 -8.45
C LEU A 74 -15.30 -8.54 -8.76
N LEU A 75 -14.16 -8.87 -8.12
CA LEU A 75 -13.51 -10.18 -8.27
C LEU A 75 -14.45 -11.32 -7.83
N ALA A 76 -15.11 -11.18 -6.68
CA ALA A 76 -16.10 -12.14 -6.19
C ALA A 76 -17.33 -12.25 -7.11
N ALA A 77 -17.70 -11.17 -7.82
CA ALA A 77 -18.74 -11.16 -8.82
C ALA A 77 -18.32 -11.76 -10.18
N GLY A 78 -17.06 -12.20 -10.34
CA GLY A 78 -16.58 -12.87 -11.54
C GLY A 78 -16.06 -11.92 -12.63
N SER A 79 -15.56 -10.74 -12.26
CA SER A 79 -15.01 -9.76 -13.21
C SER A 79 -13.79 -10.24 -14.00
N GLY A 80 -13.12 -11.31 -13.55
CA GLY A 80 -11.79 -11.65 -14.04
C GLY A 80 -10.71 -10.77 -13.42
N SER A 81 -9.52 -10.72 -14.00
CA SER A 81 -8.44 -9.84 -13.55
C SER A 81 -8.76 -8.39 -13.90
N ILE A 82 -8.58 -7.47 -12.96
CA ILE A 82 -9.02 -6.07 -13.07
C ILE A 82 -7.91 -5.10 -12.68
N TYR A 83 -7.97 -3.88 -13.21
CA TYR A 83 -7.16 -2.76 -12.76
C TYR A 83 -7.97 -1.47 -12.75
N GLN A 84 -7.50 -0.50 -11.97
CA GLN A 84 -8.08 0.84 -11.89
C GLN A 84 -6.98 1.89 -11.71
N ILE A 85 -7.12 3.02 -12.40
CA ILE A 85 -6.39 4.26 -12.09
C ILE A 85 -7.39 5.19 -11.43
N CYS A 86 -7.19 5.53 -10.16
CA CYS A 86 -8.12 6.37 -9.41
C CYS A 86 -7.41 7.32 -8.45
N HIS A 87 -8.16 8.30 -7.94
CA HIS A 87 -7.73 9.10 -6.80
C HIS A 87 -8.02 8.36 -5.49
N ALA A 88 -7.10 8.50 -4.55
CA ALA A 88 -7.23 8.06 -3.18
C ALA A 88 -6.96 9.23 -2.24
N PHE A 89 -7.49 9.15 -1.01
CA PHE A 89 -7.50 10.25 -0.06
C PHE A 89 -7.09 9.75 1.32
N ARG A 90 -6.10 10.41 1.94
CA ARG A 90 -5.70 10.12 3.32
C ARG A 90 -5.58 11.41 4.11
N GLU A 91 -6.23 11.44 5.26
CA GLU A 91 -6.22 12.61 6.14
C GLU A 91 -4.81 12.81 6.73
N ALA A 92 -4.39 14.08 6.86
CA ALA A 92 -3.11 14.47 7.44
C ALA A 92 -1.84 14.02 6.70
N GLU A 93 -1.93 13.37 5.57
CA GLU A 93 -0.75 13.04 4.73
C GLU A 93 -0.37 14.25 3.86
N LYS A 94 0.53 15.10 4.36
CA LYS A 94 1.09 16.24 3.60
C LYS A 94 2.58 16.35 3.84
N GLY A 95 3.36 16.39 2.74
CA GLY A 95 4.81 16.53 2.81
C GLY A 95 5.47 16.44 1.45
N ARG A 96 6.78 16.43 1.43
CA ARG A 96 7.57 16.40 0.19
C ARG A 96 7.21 15.23 -0.73
N ARG A 97 6.76 14.10 -0.16
CA ARG A 97 6.46 12.82 -0.84
C ARG A 97 5.02 12.38 -0.64
N HIS A 98 4.16 13.23 -0.05
CA HIS A 98 2.78 12.92 0.29
C HIS A 98 1.86 14.09 -0.05
N GLN A 99 0.69 13.76 -0.55
CA GLN A 99 -0.44 14.69 -0.70
C GLN A 99 -1.70 14.02 -0.14
N PRO A 100 -2.63 14.81 0.43
CA PRO A 100 -3.86 14.25 0.97
C PRO A 100 -4.77 13.63 -0.10
N GLU A 101 -4.64 14.07 -1.35
CA GLU A 101 -5.22 13.47 -2.54
C GLU A 101 -4.08 13.06 -3.48
N PHE A 102 -4.06 11.80 -3.90
CA PHE A 102 -3.02 11.23 -4.74
C PHE A 102 -3.61 10.19 -5.70
N THR A 103 -2.82 9.79 -6.70
CA THR A 103 -3.28 8.82 -7.69
C THR A 103 -2.67 7.45 -7.44
N LEU A 104 -3.53 6.42 -7.40
CA LEU A 104 -3.17 5.01 -7.38
C LEU A 104 -3.40 4.36 -8.75
N LEU A 105 -2.52 3.43 -9.09
CA LEU A 105 -2.79 2.33 -9.99
C LEU A 105 -2.93 1.09 -9.10
N GLU A 106 -4.11 0.49 -9.09
CA GLU A 106 -4.36 -0.72 -8.32
C GLU A 106 -4.86 -1.82 -9.24
N TRP A 107 -4.33 -3.06 -9.07
CA TRP A 107 -4.75 -4.19 -9.90
C TRP A 107 -4.71 -5.50 -9.14
N TYR A 108 -5.52 -6.43 -9.61
CA TYR A 108 -5.66 -7.79 -9.06
C TYR A 108 -5.56 -8.81 -10.18
N ARG A 109 -4.69 -9.82 -10.00
CA ARG A 109 -4.52 -10.91 -10.96
C ARG A 109 -4.99 -12.22 -10.35
N ILE A 110 -6.01 -12.83 -10.95
CA ILE A 110 -6.50 -14.16 -10.57
C ILE A 110 -5.43 -15.22 -10.86
N GLY A 111 -5.26 -16.16 -9.93
CA GLY A 111 -4.31 -17.27 -10.03
C GLY A 111 -2.85 -16.90 -9.80
N TYR A 112 -2.55 -15.63 -9.44
CA TYR A 112 -1.22 -15.20 -9.03
C TYR A 112 -1.07 -15.24 -7.50
N ASP A 113 0.16 -15.50 -7.07
CA ASP A 113 0.65 -15.17 -5.73
C ASP A 113 1.44 -13.85 -5.75
N TYR A 114 1.89 -13.42 -4.59
CA TYR A 114 2.65 -12.16 -4.45
C TYR A 114 4.01 -12.19 -5.17
N HIS A 115 4.63 -13.34 -5.38
CA HIS A 115 5.88 -13.45 -6.15
C HIS A 115 5.64 -13.23 -7.65
N ALA A 116 4.63 -13.89 -8.22
CA ALA A 116 4.23 -13.67 -9.61
C ALA A 116 3.77 -12.22 -9.85
N LEU A 117 3.17 -11.59 -8.83
CA LEU A 117 2.77 -10.18 -8.89
C LEU A 117 3.99 -9.24 -8.87
N MET A 118 5.04 -9.56 -8.10
CA MET A 118 6.33 -8.85 -8.17
C MET A 118 6.94 -8.93 -9.57
N ASP A 119 6.96 -10.12 -10.21
CA ASP A 119 7.43 -10.29 -11.61
C ASP A 119 6.64 -9.40 -12.58
N GLN A 120 5.32 -9.33 -12.41
CA GLN A 120 4.47 -8.48 -13.26
C GLN A 120 4.77 -6.99 -13.04
N MET A 121 5.06 -6.58 -11.80
CA MET A 121 5.43 -5.21 -11.48
C MET A 121 6.79 -4.83 -12.07
N GLU A 122 7.80 -5.71 -12.02
CA GLU A 122 9.09 -5.49 -12.68
C GLU A 122 8.88 -5.22 -14.18
N ASN A 123 8.09 -6.07 -14.86
CA ASN A 123 7.77 -5.89 -16.28
C ASN A 123 7.05 -4.57 -16.57
N LEU A 124 6.14 -4.13 -15.69
CA LEU A 124 5.46 -2.85 -15.84
C LEU A 124 6.45 -1.67 -15.70
N ILE A 125 7.28 -1.68 -14.66
CA ILE A 125 8.25 -0.60 -14.42
C ILE A 125 9.29 -0.53 -15.55
N ASP A 126 9.78 -1.65 -16.04
CA ASP A 126 10.69 -1.70 -17.18
C ASP A 126 10.05 -1.10 -18.43
N LEU A 127 8.79 -1.46 -18.71
CA LEU A 127 8.04 -0.84 -19.80
C LEU A 127 7.95 0.68 -19.62
N LEU A 128 7.55 1.16 -18.45
CA LEU A 128 7.31 2.59 -18.21
C LEU A 128 8.58 3.42 -18.19
N SER A 129 9.69 2.87 -17.70
CA SER A 129 11.00 3.52 -17.65
C SER A 129 11.78 3.43 -18.98
N GLU A 130 11.29 2.64 -19.94
CA GLU A 130 11.96 2.37 -21.25
C GLU A 130 13.37 1.78 -21.12
N ARG A 131 13.61 1.03 -20.05
CA ARG A 131 14.90 0.37 -19.77
C ARG A 131 14.68 -0.87 -18.92
N THR A 132 15.63 -1.80 -18.97
CA THR A 132 15.71 -2.91 -18.03
C THR A 132 16.32 -2.41 -16.72
N ASN A 133 15.59 -2.56 -15.64
CA ASN A 133 16.05 -2.18 -14.30
C ASN A 133 16.58 -3.40 -13.55
N SER A 134 17.35 -3.18 -12.52
CA SER A 134 17.74 -4.22 -11.56
C SER A 134 16.82 -4.13 -10.35
N PHE A 135 16.20 -5.26 -10.00
CA PHE A 135 15.35 -5.39 -8.82
C PHE A 135 16.01 -6.34 -7.83
N GLN A 136 16.06 -5.92 -6.58
CA GLN A 136 16.47 -6.76 -5.46
C GLN A 136 15.23 -7.28 -4.75
N ARG A 137 15.27 -8.52 -4.25
CA ARG A 137 14.20 -9.11 -3.43
C ARG A 137 14.78 -9.54 -2.10
N ARG A 138 14.31 -8.94 -1.02
CA ARG A 138 14.83 -9.16 0.33
C ARG A 138 13.67 -9.47 1.27
N SER A 139 13.76 -10.56 2.03
CA SER A 139 12.75 -10.80 3.06
C SER A 139 12.85 -9.76 4.18
N TYR A 140 11.70 -9.40 4.75
CA TYR A 140 11.60 -8.42 5.85
C TYR A 140 12.55 -8.77 7.01
N ARG A 141 12.58 -10.04 7.41
CA ARG A 141 13.48 -10.51 8.46
C ARG A 141 14.95 -10.29 8.12
N ASN A 142 15.36 -10.68 6.90
CA ASN A 142 16.78 -10.61 6.51
C ASN A 142 17.27 -9.18 6.40
N ILE A 143 16.45 -8.30 5.80
CA ILE A 143 16.82 -6.88 5.67
C ILE A 143 16.87 -6.18 7.03
N LEU A 144 15.98 -6.56 7.95
CA LEU A 144 16.00 -6.02 9.30
C LEU A 144 17.25 -6.48 10.07
N ILE A 145 17.61 -7.77 10.01
CA ILE A 145 18.83 -8.28 10.61
C ILE A 145 20.05 -7.54 10.07
N GLU A 146 20.16 -7.41 8.75
CA GLU A 146 21.33 -6.79 8.09
C GLU A 146 21.54 -5.33 8.54
N HIS A 147 20.49 -4.56 8.69
CA HIS A 147 20.60 -3.12 9.01
C HIS A 147 20.53 -2.82 10.51
N THR A 148 19.98 -3.72 11.33
CA THR A 148 19.65 -3.41 12.72
C THR A 148 20.11 -4.46 13.74
N ASP A 149 20.64 -5.60 13.30
CA ASP A 149 20.92 -6.79 14.12
C ASP A 149 19.68 -7.33 14.88
N VAL A 150 18.46 -6.99 14.43
CA VAL A 150 17.19 -7.43 15.03
C VAL A 150 16.66 -8.64 14.28
N ASP A 151 16.52 -9.77 14.99
CA ASP A 151 15.80 -10.94 14.48
C ASP A 151 14.40 -10.99 15.12
N ILE A 152 13.37 -10.71 14.31
CA ILE A 152 11.97 -10.67 14.75
C ILE A 152 11.44 -12.00 15.30
N ASN A 153 12.08 -13.11 14.94
CA ASN A 153 11.66 -14.43 15.42
C ASN A 153 12.14 -14.74 16.84
N SER A 154 13.09 -13.98 17.38
CA SER A 154 13.70 -14.26 18.68
C SER A 154 13.65 -13.07 19.65
N ILE A 155 13.60 -11.83 19.14
CA ILE A 155 13.65 -10.65 19.98
C ILE A 155 12.35 -10.46 20.76
N GLN A 156 12.49 -10.03 22.04
CA GLN A 156 11.36 -9.67 22.88
C GLN A 156 11.18 -8.14 22.94
N LEU A 157 9.96 -7.66 23.16
CA LEU A 157 9.63 -6.23 23.14
C LEU A 157 10.57 -5.34 23.98
N PRO A 158 10.99 -5.69 25.22
CA PRO A 158 11.90 -4.84 25.97
C PRO A 158 13.26 -4.64 25.27
N ALA A 159 13.81 -5.71 24.69
CA ALA A 159 15.07 -5.66 23.94
C ALA A 159 14.89 -4.89 22.61
N LEU A 160 13.77 -5.10 21.91
CA LEU A 160 13.43 -4.36 20.69
C LEU A 160 13.32 -2.85 20.96
N ARG A 161 12.63 -2.44 22.03
CA ARG A 161 12.56 -1.02 22.45
C ARG A 161 13.94 -0.41 22.72
N THR A 162 14.81 -1.18 23.39
CA THR A 162 16.18 -0.74 23.66
C THR A 162 16.95 -0.55 22.36
N ARG A 163 16.91 -1.54 21.48
CA ARG A 163 17.59 -1.48 20.18
C ARG A 163 17.06 -0.34 19.30
N THR A 164 15.74 -0.16 19.26
CA THR A 164 15.11 0.96 18.52
C THR A 164 15.60 2.31 19.04
N ARG A 165 15.67 2.50 20.36
CA ARG A 165 16.18 3.75 20.97
C ARG A 165 17.66 4.00 20.64
N GLU A 166 18.48 2.96 20.57
CA GLU A 166 19.89 3.07 20.19
C GLU A 166 20.05 3.53 18.73
N LEU A 167 19.24 2.96 17.82
CA LEU A 167 19.33 3.23 16.38
C LEU A 167 18.57 4.48 15.94
N VAL A 168 17.57 4.91 16.72
CA VAL A 168 16.74 6.11 16.46
C VAL A 168 16.83 7.05 17.65
N PRO A 169 17.94 7.79 17.82
CA PRO A 169 18.16 8.68 18.95
C PRO A 169 17.07 9.76 19.05
N GLY A 170 16.67 10.08 20.29
CA GLY A 170 15.66 11.10 20.55
C GLY A 170 14.21 10.61 20.55
N THR A 171 13.99 9.33 20.26
CA THR A 171 12.65 8.73 20.30
C THR A 171 12.37 8.11 21.66
N ASP A 172 11.23 8.46 22.29
CA ASP A 172 10.73 7.75 23.46
C ASP A 172 10.08 6.43 23.06
N THR A 173 10.83 5.34 23.21
CA THR A 173 10.37 3.99 22.89
C THR A 173 9.60 3.30 24.01
N SER A 174 9.47 3.93 25.21
CA SER A 174 8.92 3.28 26.41
C SER A 174 7.47 2.81 26.25
N LYS A 175 6.69 3.52 25.42
CA LYS A 175 5.26 3.24 25.17
C LYS A 175 5.00 2.56 23.84
N LEU A 176 6.01 2.38 22.97
CA LEU A 176 5.82 1.78 21.66
C LEU A 176 5.50 0.29 21.81
N ASP A 177 4.56 -0.20 21.02
CA ASP A 177 4.34 -1.63 20.83
C ASP A 177 5.41 -2.26 19.92
N PHE A 178 5.28 -3.56 19.64
CA PHE A 178 6.25 -4.31 18.84
C PHE A 178 6.28 -3.78 17.40
N ASP A 179 5.12 -3.61 16.78
CA ASP A 179 5.01 -3.18 15.39
C ASP A 179 5.44 -1.72 15.22
N GLN A 180 5.11 -0.83 16.14
CA GLN A 180 5.60 0.55 16.13
C GLN A 180 7.13 0.65 16.19
N CYS A 181 7.78 -0.24 16.95
CA CYS A 181 9.25 -0.31 16.94
C CYS A 181 9.77 -0.77 15.58
N LEU A 182 9.15 -1.79 14.98
CA LEU A 182 9.52 -2.28 13.64
C LEU A 182 9.32 -1.20 12.57
N ASP A 183 8.18 -0.49 12.59
CA ASP A 183 7.90 0.60 11.65
C ASP A 183 8.96 1.71 11.69
N LEU A 184 9.40 2.09 12.90
CA LEU A 184 10.48 3.06 13.07
C LEU A 184 11.81 2.53 12.51
N LEU A 185 12.15 1.27 12.78
CA LEU A 185 13.38 0.68 12.26
C LEU A 185 13.35 0.57 10.74
N ILE A 186 12.25 0.13 10.14
CA ILE A 186 12.11 0.07 8.68
C ILE A 186 12.21 1.47 8.08
N SER A 187 11.44 2.44 8.58
CA SER A 187 11.35 3.76 7.96
C SER A 187 12.59 4.63 8.16
N LEU A 188 13.24 4.56 9.34
CA LEU A 188 14.32 5.47 9.71
C LEU A 188 15.72 4.86 9.64
N VAL A 189 15.83 3.52 9.60
CA VAL A 189 17.14 2.83 9.58
C VAL A 189 17.31 2.02 8.31
N VAL A 190 16.34 1.17 7.96
CA VAL A 190 16.44 0.27 6.81
C VAL A 190 16.24 1.05 5.50
N SER A 191 15.10 1.71 5.38
CA SER A 191 14.69 2.39 4.13
C SER A 191 15.73 3.39 3.61
N PRO A 192 16.39 4.26 4.44
CA PRO A 192 17.43 5.16 3.95
C PRO A 192 18.69 4.46 3.39
N GLY A 193 18.90 3.20 3.75
CA GLY A 193 20.00 2.38 3.24
C GLY A 193 19.72 1.67 1.91
N LEU A 194 18.47 1.67 1.44
CA LEU A 194 18.09 0.99 0.20
C LEU A 194 18.62 1.72 -1.03
N GLN A 195 18.99 0.94 -2.06
CA GLN A 195 19.53 1.44 -3.31
C GLN A 195 18.80 0.83 -4.51
N GLY A 196 18.28 1.69 -5.41
CA GLY A 196 17.51 1.25 -6.58
C GLY A 196 16.16 0.66 -6.20
N TYR A 197 15.65 -0.28 -7.01
CA TYR A 197 14.39 -0.97 -6.75
C TYR A 197 14.61 -2.17 -5.83
N VAL A 198 13.93 -2.17 -4.68
CA VAL A 198 14.02 -3.23 -3.67
C VAL A 198 12.63 -3.66 -3.26
N PHE A 199 12.28 -4.92 -3.52
CA PHE A 199 11.12 -5.56 -2.90
C PHE A 199 11.50 -6.04 -1.50
N VAL A 200 10.78 -5.58 -0.50
CA VAL A 200 10.79 -6.15 0.85
C VAL A 200 9.55 -7.03 0.97
N TYR A 201 9.71 -8.32 1.23
CA TYR A 201 8.61 -9.29 1.24
C TYR A 201 8.63 -10.17 2.49
N ASP A 202 7.59 -10.98 2.71
CA ASP A 202 7.42 -11.82 3.91
C ASP A 202 7.34 -10.97 5.19
N TYR A 203 6.36 -10.07 5.24
CA TYR A 203 6.09 -9.24 6.40
C TYR A 203 5.65 -10.08 7.60
N PRO A 204 5.94 -9.67 8.86
CA PRO A 204 5.43 -10.37 10.04
C PRO A 204 3.91 -10.39 10.05
N VAL A 205 3.30 -11.47 10.60
CA VAL A 205 1.83 -11.66 10.63
C VAL A 205 1.10 -10.51 11.32
N SER A 206 1.73 -9.85 12.31
CA SER A 206 1.17 -8.67 12.97
C SER A 206 0.98 -7.47 12.02
N GLN A 207 1.76 -7.42 10.92
CA GLN A 207 1.67 -6.41 9.87
C GLN A 207 1.07 -6.95 8.57
N ALA A 208 0.27 -8.00 8.66
CA ALA A 208 -0.32 -8.66 7.50
C ALA A 208 -1.29 -7.78 6.70
N ALA A 209 -1.84 -6.70 7.27
CA ALA A 209 -2.93 -5.94 6.66
C ALA A 209 -4.04 -6.86 6.13
N LEU A 210 -4.32 -6.84 4.82
CA LEU A 210 -5.30 -7.69 4.16
C LEU A 210 -4.67 -8.89 3.44
N ALA A 211 -3.38 -9.16 3.69
CA ALA A 211 -2.65 -10.27 3.10
C ALA A 211 -3.01 -11.62 3.71
N ARG A 212 -2.89 -12.68 2.93
CA ARG A 212 -2.96 -14.05 3.40
C ARG A 212 -1.72 -14.37 4.26
N VAL A 213 -1.91 -15.14 5.35
CA VAL A 213 -0.79 -15.73 6.08
C VAL A 213 -0.25 -16.89 5.27
N SER A 214 1.08 -17.01 5.18
CA SER A 214 1.73 -18.06 4.40
C SER A 214 1.41 -19.44 4.98
N ALA A 215 1.00 -20.36 4.12
CA ALA A 215 0.77 -21.77 4.50
C ALA A 215 2.06 -22.52 4.82
N ILE A 216 3.19 -22.06 4.26
CA ILE A 216 4.52 -22.69 4.46
C ILE A 216 5.18 -22.18 5.74
N ASN A 217 5.05 -20.87 6.00
CA ASN A 217 5.61 -20.23 7.19
C ASN A 217 4.54 -19.37 7.89
N PRO A 218 3.86 -19.89 8.92
CA PRO A 218 2.76 -19.17 9.58
C PRO A 218 3.22 -17.92 10.37
N MET A 219 4.52 -17.65 10.44
CA MET A 219 5.05 -16.42 11.06
C MET A 219 5.05 -15.22 10.13
N VAL A 220 4.79 -15.43 8.82
CA VAL A 220 4.82 -14.36 7.81
C VAL A 220 3.52 -14.28 7.03
N ALA A 221 3.22 -13.06 6.60
CA ALA A 221 2.18 -12.76 5.63
C ALA A 221 2.79 -12.68 4.22
N GLU A 222 2.06 -13.18 3.23
CA GLU A 222 2.41 -13.11 1.82
C GLU A 222 2.20 -11.68 1.28
N ARG A 223 2.98 -10.73 1.81
CA ARG A 223 2.94 -9.30 1.54
C ARG A 223 4.30 -8.81 1.08
N PHE A 224 4.32 -7.85 0.19
CA PHE A 224 5.53 -7.13 -0.21
C PHE A 224 5.26 -5.63 -0.31
N GLU A 225 6.32 -4.86 -0.14
CA GLU A 225 6.39 -3.46 -0.54
C GLU A 225 7.53 -3.28 -1.53
N LEU A 226 7.34 -2.38 -2.50
CA LEU A 226 8.40 -1.98 -3.42
C LEU A 226 8.92 -0.61 -3.04
N PHE A 227 10.21 -0.51 -2.83
CA PHE A 227 10.92 0.75 -2.61
C PHE A 227 11.77 1.11 -3.84
N TYR A 228 11.91 2.40 -4.08
CA TYR A 228 12.97 2.97 -4.90
C TYR A 228 13.82 3.89 -4.02
N ASN A 229 15.04 3.47 -3.71
CA ASN A 229 15.81 4.05 -2.61
C ASN A 229 14.97 4.05 -1.32
N ASP A 230 14.81 5.19 -0.66
CA ASP A 230 14.02 5.36 0.55
C ASP A 230 12.52 5.71 0.31
N LEU A 231 12.05 5.60 -0.93
CA LEU A 231 10.68 5.92 -1.33
C LEU A 231 9.87 4.66 -1.58
N GLU A 232 8.88 4.38 -0.73
CA GLU A 232 7.88 3.34 -0.97
C GLU A 232 7.03 3.69 -2.19
N LEU A 233 7.01 2.81 -3.19
CA LEU A 233 6.23 2.97 -4.42
C LEU A 233 4.94 2.16 -4.41
N ALA A 234 4.97 0.95 -3.83
CA ALA A 234 3.84 0.04 -3.92
C ALA A 234 3.76 -0.90 -2.71
N ASN A 235 2.53 -1.36 -2.42
CA ASN A 235 2.22 -2.37 -1.42
C ASN A 235 1.28 -3.40 -2.05
N GLY A 236 1.64 -4.68 -1.96
CA GLY A 236 0.88 -5.76 -2.57
C GLY A 236 0.99 -7.06 -1.80
N PHE A 237 0.05 -7.97 -2.07
CA PHE A 237 -0.02 -9.23 -1.34
C PHE A 237 -0.85 -10.29 -2.07
N SER A 238 -0.67 -11.56 -1.67
CA SER A 238 -1.67 -12.60 -1.91
C SER A 238 -2.89 -12.31 -1.04
N GLU A 239 -4.06 -12.30 -1.65
CA GLU A 239 -5.29 -11.85 -1.00
C GLU A 239 -5.78 -12.82 0.08
N LEU A 240 -6.23 -12.26 1.21
CA LEU A 240 -7.02 -13.01 2.19
C LEU A 240 -8.44 -13.17 1.65
N ILE A 241 -8.85 -14.42 1.43
CA ILE A 241 -10.19 -14.76 0.91
C ILE A 241 -11.12 -15.35 1.99
N ASP A 242 -10.63 -15.57 3.20
CA ASP A 242 -11.44 -16.08 4.34
C ASP A 242 -12.18 -14.92 5.03
N ALA A 243 -13.49 -14.86 4.86
CA ALA A 243 -14.36 -13.85 5.44
C ALA A 243 -14.31 -13.81 6.98
N LYS A 244 -14.15 -14.98 7.64
CA LYS A 244 -14.10 -15.03 9.11
C LYS A 244 -12.79 -14.46 9.64
N GLN A 245 -11.67 -14.74 8.98
CA GLN A 245 -10.39 -14.14 9.31
C GLN A 245 -10.42 -12.63 9.04
N GLN A 246 -11.01 -12.21 7.91
CA GLN A 246 -11.12 -10.80 7.56
C GLN A 246 -11.94 -10.02 8.61
N ARG A 247 -13.09 -10.57 9.04
CA ARG A 247 -13.90 -9.97 10.12
C ARG A 247 -13.11 -9.78 11.40
N ARG A 248 -12.36 -10.81 11.83
CA ARG A 248 -11.51 -10.73 13.04
C ARG A 248 -10.46 -9.62 12.93
N ARG A 249 -9.88 -9.41 11.74
CA ARG A 249 -8.91 -8.32 11.53
C ARG A 249 -9.59 -6.96 11.66
N PHE A 250 -10.73 -6.74 11.05
CA PHE A 250 -11.50 -5.50 11.21
C PHE A 250 -11.88 -5.20 12.68
N GLU A 251 -12.28 -6.22 13.42
CA GLU A 251 -12.59 -6.11 14.84
C GLU A 251 -11.33 -5.76 15.67
N LEU A 252 -10.18 -6.38 15.34
CA LEU A 252 -8.90 -6.10 15.99
C LEU A 252 -8.44 -4.66 15.70
N ASP A 253 -8.48 -4.23 14.45
CA ASP A 253 -8.14 -2.86 14.05
C ASP A 253 -8.99 -1.84 14.80
N ASN A 254 -10.31 -2.03 14.84
CA ASN A 254 -11.21 -1.15 15.57
C ASN A 254 -10.94 -1.15 17.09
N SER A 255 -10.51 -2.28 17.65
CA SER A 255 -10.08 -2.36 19.04
C SER A 255 -8.78 -1.55 19.28
N GLN A 256 -7.84 -1.64 18.34
CA GLN A 256 -6.61 -0.85 18.38
C GLN A 256 -6.91 0.65 18.22
N ARG A 257 -7.82 1.03 17.31
CA ARG A 257 -8.29 2.42 17.15
C ARG A 257 -8.87 2.95 18.45
N GLN A 258 -9.74 2.18 19.11
CA GLN A 258 -10.31 2.54 20.39
C GLN A 258 -9.24 2.72 21.49
N ALA A 259 -8.28 1.80 21.55
CA ALA A 259 -7.17 1.89 22.51
C ALA A 259 -6.28 3.13 22.30
N LYS A 260 -6.17 3.61 21.05
CA LYS A 260 -5.45 4.83 20.67
C LYS A 260 -6.32 6.10 20.74
N GLY A 261 -7.58 6.01 21.18
CA GLY A 261 -8.52 7.13 21.22
C GLY A 261 -8.97 7.63 19.83
N LEU A 262 -8.81 6.81 18.80
CA LEU A 262 -9.24 7.10 17.44
C LEU A 262 -10.70 6.65 17.23
N PRO A 263 -11.44 7.29 16.32
CA PRO A 263 -12.79 6.85 15.97
C PRO A 263 -12.75 5.46 15.33
N GLN A 264 -13.69 4.59 15.73
CA GLN A 264 -13.91 3.31 15.05
C GLN A 264 -14.61 3.56 13.72
N TYR A 265 -14.35 2.67 12.74
CA TYR A 265 -15.00 2.70 11.45
C TYR A 265 -16.00 1.54 11.30
N PRO A 266 -17.10 1.74 10.56
CA PRO A 266 -18.02 0.65 10.24
C PRO A 266 -17.31 -0.48 9.49
N VAL A 267 -17.56 -1.73 9.89
CA VAL A 267 -17.09 -2.91 9.16
C VAL A 267 -17.81 -3.00 7.82
N ASP A 268 -17.08 -3.31 6.76
CA ASP A 268 -17.67 -3.50 5.43
C ASP A 268 -18.31 -4.88 5.29
N GLU A 269 -19.60 -4.95 5.64
CA GLU A 269 -20.39 -6.18 5.55
C GLU A 269 -20.57 -6.65 4.09
N GLN A 270 -20.49 -5.74 3.11
CA GLN A 270 -20.60 -6.09 1.70
C GLN A 270 -19.34 -6.78 1.18
N LEU A 271 -18.15 -6.35 1.64
CA LEU A 271 -16.92 -7.07 1.36
C LEU A 271 -16.95 -8.46 2.00
N LEU A 272 -17.36 -8.57 3.28
CA LEU A 272 -17.44 -9.87 3.95
C LEU A 272 -18.40 -10.83 3.25
N ALA A 273 -19.56 -10.35 2.83
CA ALA A 273 -20.49 -11.15 2.04
C ALA A 273 -19.91 -11.58 0.68
N ALA A 274 -19.14 -10.72 0.02
CA ALA A 274 -18.42 -11.05 -1.21
C ALA A 274 -17.38 -12.16 -0.98
N LEU A 275 -16.60 -12.08 0.08
CA LEU A 275 -15.65 -13.14 0.46
C LEU A 275 -16.38 -14.47 0.77
N GLU A 276 -17.50 -14.43 1.48
CA GLU A 276 -18.34 -15.61 1.78
C GLU A 276 -18.93 -16.24 0.50
N SER A 277 -19.21 -15.44 -0.53
CA SER A 277 -19.73 -15.94 -1.82
C SER A 277 -18.68 -16.68 -2.64
N GLY A 278 -17.38 -16.55 -2.28
CA GLY A 278 -16.26 -17.23 -2.94
C GLY A 278 -15.45 -16.31 -3.86
N MET A 279 -14.65 -15.43 -3.28
CA MET A 279 -13.64 -14.68 -4.06
C MET A 279 -12.55 -15.64 -4.57
N PRO A 280 -12.14 -15.58 -5.85
CA PRO A 280 -11.08 -16.43 -6.38
C PRO A 280 -9.72 -16.11 -5.73
N GLU A 281 -8.84 -17.12 -5.63
CA GLU A 281 -7.44 -16.87 -5.25
C GLU A 281 -6.79 -15.91 -6.24
N CYS A 282 -6.19 -14.85 -5.72
CA CYS A 282 -5.54 -13.80 -6.50
C CYS A 282 -4.48 -13.07 -5.66
N ALA A 283 -3.70 -12.27 -6.34
CA ALA A 283 -2.81 -11.30 -5.71
C ALA A 283 -3.14 -9.89 -6.24
N GLY A 284 -3.04 -8.90 -5.35
CA GLY A 284 -3.32 -7.51 -5.65
C GLY A 284 -2.21 -6.57 -5.20
N VAL A 285 -2.11 -5.42 -5.84
CA VAL A 285 -1.13 -4.40 -5.49
C VAL A 285 -1.65 -3.00 -5.81
N ALA A 286 -1.36 -2.07 -4.91
CA ALA A 286 -1.54 -0.64 -5.08
C ALA A 286 -0.18 0.03 -5.32
N LEU A 287 -0.04 0.75 -6.44
CA LEU A 287 1.14 1.50 -6.83
C LEU A 287 0.83 3.00 -6.84
N GLY A 288 1.57 3.78 -6.06
CA GLY A 288 1.48 5.25 -6.03
C GLY A 288 2.00 5.86 -7.34
N LEU A 289 1.10 6.23 -8.25
CA LEU A 289 1.48 6.75 -9.57
C LEU A 289 2.24 8.07 -9.48
N ASP A 290 1.90 8.94 -8.54
CA ASP A 290 2.59 10.22 -8.39
C ASP A 290 4.04 10.01 -7.94
N ARG A 291 4.28 9.07 -7.02
CA ARG A 291 5.64 8.69 -6.58
C ARG A 291 6.42 8.00 -7.70
N LEU A 292 5.80 7.11 -8.47
CA LEU A 292 6.45 6.52 -9.64
C LEU A 292 6.83 7.59 -10.66
N LEU A 293 5.97 8.57 -10.92
CA LEU A 293 6.26 9.70 -11.82
C LEU A 293 7.41 10.57 -11.30
N MET A 294 7.54 10.75 -9.97
CA MET A 294 8.73 11.41 -9.41
C MET A 294 10.00 10.65 -9.79
N VAL A 295 10.01 9.33 -9.61
CA VAL A 295 11.18 8.48 -9.92
C VAL A 295 11.52 8.53 -11.41
N LEU A 296 10.53 8.34 -12.29
CA LEU A 296 10.72 8.32 -13.74
C LEU A 296 11.18 9.64 -14.32
N GLN A 297 10.88 10.76 -13.66
CA GLN A 297 11.25 12.11 -14.10
C GLN A 297 12.42 12.71 -13.29
N GLY A 298 12.93 12.00 -12.27
CA GLY A 298 13.98 12.50 -11.39
C GLY A 298 13.57 13.74 -10.60
N LEU A 299 12.30 13.78 -10.13
CA LEU A 299 11.74 14.90 -9.37
C LEU A 299 11.90 14.68 -7.87
N ASP A 300 12.12 15.75 -7.15
CA ASP A 300 12.38 15.73 -5.72
C ASP A 300 11.13 15.91 -4.84
N CYS A 301 10.05 16.42 -5.41
CA CYS A 301 8.80 16.73 -4.69
C CYS A 301 7.59 16.26 -5.49
N ILE A 302 6.63 15.66 -4.80
CA ILE A 302 5.40 15.13 -5.40
C ILE A 302 4.57 16.23 -6.08
N ASP A 303 4.63 17.47 -5.57
CA ASP A 303 3.94 18.62 -6.13
C ASP A 303 4.30 18.87 -7.60
N GLN A 304 5.53 18.51 -8.00
CA GLN A 304 6.02 18.68 -9.36
C GLN A 304 5.39 17.69 -10.36
N THR A 305 4.69 16.68 -9.86
CA THR A 305 3.92 15.73 -10.68
C THR A 305 2.45 16.11 -10.81
N LEU A 306 1.96 17.05 -9.99
CA LEU A 306 0.57 17.44 -9.87
C LEU A 306 0.31 18.82 -10.46
N SER A 307 -0.85 18.98 -11.13
CA SER A 307 -1.26 20.28 -11.68
C SER A 307 -1.43 21.31 -10.58
N PHE A 308 -2.19 20.95 -9.55
CA PHE A 308 -2.58 21.84 -8.46
C PHE A 308 -2.55 21.06 -7.14
N PRO A 309 -1.36 20.94 -6.50
CA PRO A 309 -1.23 20.29 -5.19
C PRO A 309 -1.90 21.12 -4.10
N HIS A 310 -2.33 20.47 -3.01
CA HIS A 310 -2.99 21.08 -1.84
C HIS A 310 -2.02 21.78 -0.88
#